data_050184668140cd8b8cafcb855e29bb8a
#
_entry.id   050184668140cd8b8cafcb855e29bb8a
#
_cell.length_a   1.000
_cell.length_b   1.000
_cell.length_c   1.000
_cell.angle_alpha   90.00
_cell.angle_beta   90.00
_cell.angle_gamma   90.00
#
_symmetry.space_group_name_H-M   'P 1'
#
loop_
_entity.id
_entity.type
_entity.pdbx_description
1 polymer ?
#
loop_
_entity_poly.entity_id
_entity_poly.type
_entity_poly.pdbx_seq_one_letter_code
_entity_poly.pdbx_strand_id
1 'polypeptide(L)'
;MKKKGNRGLIWSFVVIFLVLLFDQILKIWVKTSMTLGQEIPVIGNWFKLLFIENNGMAFGWLGGGGFLKLALSIFRIVAIIALFWILVRLSKKNTKFGVLFGIALITAGAMGNIIDSVFYGRIFSESTYTQIATLFPDGGGYAGWLHGQVVDMLYFPIIDVARENATWLPDFFFGPDGHFIFFRPIFNFADAAITVGVFYMLIFQWKWLKTLN
;
A
#
# COMPACT_ATOMS: atom_id res chain seq x y z
N MET A 1 -29.23 25.52 -3.42
CA MET A 1 -28.55 24.64 -2.47
C MET A 1 -27.70 23.48 -3.06
N LYS A 2 -27.46 23.41 -4.38
CA LYS A 2 -26.69 22.30 -5.04
C LYS A 2 -25.15 22.38 -4.93
N LYS A 3 -24.55 23.48 -4.45
CA LYS A 3 -23.10 23.72 -4.50
C LYS A 3 -22.23 23.00 -3.45
N LYS A 4 -22.78 22.56 -2.32
CA LYS A 4 -21.98 21.97 -1.22
C LYS A 4 -21.55 20.52 -1.52
N GLY A 5 -22.39 19.68 -2.11
CA GLY A 5 -22.08 18.29 -2.42
C GLY A 5 -20.94 18.14 -3.47
N ASN A 6 -20.90 19.03 -4.46
CA ASN A 6 -19.84 19.02 -5.47
C ASN A 6 -18.45 19.37 -4.89
N ARG A 7 -18.39 20.27 -3.89
CA ARG A 7 -17.10 20.62 -3.27
C ARG A 7 -16.49 19.46 -2.50
N GLY A 8 -17.28 18.72 -1.71
CA GLY A 8 -16.80 17.54 -0.98
C GLY A 8 -16.24 16.48 -1.92
N LEU A 9 -16.93 16.22 -3.03
CA LEU A 9 -16.50 15.26 -4.04
C LEU A 9 -15.19 15.71 -4.73
N ILE A 10 -15.10 16.98 -5.12
CA ILE A 10 -13.88 17.54 -5.74
C ILE A 10 -12.68 17.37 -4.82
N TRP A 11 -12.80 17.75 -3.55
CA TRP A 11 -11.72 17.57 -2.59
C TRP A 11 -11.36 16.12 -2.34
N SER A 12 -12.34 15.19 -2.38
CA SER A 12 -12.05 13.76 -2.31
C SER A 12 -11.21 13.28 -3.50
N PHE A 13 -11.53 13.73 -4.71
CA PHE A 13 -10.71 13.42 -5.89
C PHE A 13 -9.31 14.04 -5.81
N VAL A 14 -9.18 15.26 -5.29
CA VAL A 14 -7.85 15.87 -5.05
C VAL A 14 -7.03 15.03 -4.08
N VAL A 15 -7.63 14.56 -2.98
CA VAL A 15 -6.94 13.66 -2.01
C VAL A 15 -6.52 12.36 -2.69
N ILE A 16 -7.43 11.71 -3.43
CA ILE A 16 -7.13 10.48 -4.17
C ILE A 16 -5.97 10.70 -5.14
N PHE A 17 -6.03 11.77 -5.92
CA PHE A 17 -4.98 12.09 -6.89
C PHE A 17 -3.62 12.33 -6.23
N LEU A 18 -3.57 13.09 -5.15
CA LEU A 18 -2.31 13.38 -4.46
C LEU A 18 -1.71 12.12 -3.83
N VAL A 19 -2.52 11.30 -3.17
CA VAL A 19 -2.04 10.03 -2.60
C VAL A 19 -1.49 9.13 -3.68
N LEU A 20 -2.21 8.95 -4.79
CA LEU A 20 -1.75 8.13 -5.92
C LEU A 20 -0.48 8.68 -6.55
N LEU A 21 -0.38 10.01 -6.71
CA LEU A 21 0.79 10.65 -7.29
C LEU A 21 2.04 10.35 -6.45
N PHE A 22 1.97 10.58 -5.13
CA PHE A 22 3.11 10.30 -4.23
C PHE A 22 3.45 8.82 -4.16
N ASP A 23 2.43 7.95 -4.05
CA ASP A 23 2.63 6.51 -4.03
C ASP A 23 3.34 6.02 -5.29
N GLN A 24 2.83 6.38 -6.46
CA GLN A 24 3.37 5.90 -7.73
C GLN A 24 4.75 6.50 -8.06
N ILE A 25 4.99 7.77 -7.72
CA ILE A 25 6.32 8.38 -7.89
C ILE A 25 7.35 7.59 -7.06
N LEU A 26 7.04 7.32 -5.79
CA LEU A 26 7.96 6.61 -4.92
C LEU A 26 8.18 5.17 -5.36
N LYS A 27 7.13 4.45 -5.74
CA LYS A 27 7.20 3.07 -6.23
C LYS A 27 8.00 2.96 -7.52
N ILE A 28 7.75 3.83 -8.49
CA ILE A 28 8.50 3.86 -9.76
C ILE A 28 9.97 4.16 -9.49
N TRP A 29 10.24 5.16 -8.66
CA TRP A 29 11.61 5.53 -8.31
C TRP A 29 12.35 4.37 -7.64
N VAL A 30 11.77 3.71 -6.64
CA VAL A 30 12.37 2.56 -5.96
C VAL A 30 12.65 1.44 -6.96
N LYS A 31 11.65 1.06 -7.76
CA LYS A 31 11.77 -0.04 -8.72
C LYS A 31 12.82 0.20 -9.82
N THR A 32 13.02 1.47 -10.20
CA THR A 32 14.00 1.85 -11.26
C THR A 32 15.35 2.33 -10.73
N SER A 33 15.54 2.35 -9.40
CA SER A 33 16.77 2.86 -8.78
C SER A 33 17.40 1.90 -7.78
N MET A 34 16.65 0.88 -7.33
CA MET A 34 17.10 -0.09 -6.33
C MET A 34 17.02 -1.51 -6.87
N THR A 35 17.93 -2.37 -6.42
CA THR A 35 17.83 -3.83 -6.61
C THR A 35 16.90 -4.43 -5.55
N LEU A 36 16.29 -5.58 -5.86
CA LEU A 36 15.44 -6.28 -4.91
C LEU A 36 16.22 -6.61 -3.63
N GLY A 37 15.62 -6.34 -2.47
CA GLY A 37 16.27 -6.53 -1.17
C GLY A 37 17.28 -5.44 -0.78
N GLN A 38 17.54 -4.46 -1.64
CA GLN A 38 18.43 -3.36 -1.31
C GLN A 38 17.83 -2.47 -0.20
N GLU A 39 18.66 -2.06 0.74
CA GLU A 39 18.31 -1.21 1.87
C GLU A 39 19.06 0.12 1.79
N ILE A 40 18.35 1.24 1.97
CA ILE A 40 18.92 2.58 2.01
C ILE A 40 18.46 3.25 3.32
N PRO A 41 19.37 3.60 4.25
CA PRO A 41 18.99 4.34 5.43
C PRO A 41 18.56 5.77 5.07
N VAL A 42 17.41 6.21 5.60
CA VAL A 42 16.87 7.56 5.38
C VAL A 42 17.08 8.42 6.62
N ILE A 43 16.73 7.91 7.80
CA ILE A 43 16.93 8.60 9.08
C ILE A 43 17.50 7.61 10.09
N GLY A 44 18.79 7.74 10.39
CA GLY A 44 19.47 6.84 11.33
C GLY A 44 19.26 5.38 10.95
N ASN A 45 19.04 4.53 11.94
CA ASN A 45 18.78 3.10 11.73
C ASN A 45 17.29 2.72 11.84
N TRP A 46 16.43 3.69 12.19
CA TRP A 46 15.03 3.41 12.51
C TRP A 46 14.05 3.70 11.35
N PHE A 47 14.48 4.42 10.30
CA PHE A 47 13.72 4.59 9.07
C PHE A 47 14.62 4.32 7.86
N LYS A 48 14.25 3.33 7.08
CA LYS A 48 14.97 2.87 5.91
C LYS A 48 14.01 2.69 4.73
N LEU A 49 14.53 2.76 3.52
CA LEU A 49 13.88 2.19 2.36
C LEU A 49 14.44 0.79 2.13
N LEU A 50 13.59 -0.21 2.14
CA LEU A 50 13.93 -1.60 1.84
C LEU A 50 13.03 -2.07 0.69
N PHE A 51 13.61 -2.24 -0.49
CA PHE A 51 12.84 -2.62 -1.66
C PHE A 51 12.47 -4.10 -1.64
N ILE A 52 11.17 -4.36 -1.54
CA ILE A 52 10.60 -5.69 -1.73
C ILE A 52 9.43 -5.65 -2.71
N GLU A 53 9.18 -6.78 -3.35
CA GLU A 53 8.02 -7.00 -4.20
C GLU A 53 7.18 -8.14 -3.64
N ASN A 54 5.88 -7.92 -3.51
CA ASN A 54 4.97 -8.94 -3.01
C ASN A 54 3.79 -9.16 -3.97
N ASN A 55 3.19 -10.32 -3.87
CA ASN A 55 2.02 -10.67 -4.66
C ASN A 55 0.72 -10.02 -4.16
N GLY A 56 0.85 -9.04 -3.26
CA GLY A 56 -0.28 -8.32 -2.67
C GLY A 56 -0.94 -9.09 -1.52
N MET A 57 -0.24 -10.06 -0.95
CA MET A 57 -0.71 -10.85 0.19
C MET A 57 0.14 -10.54 1.42
N ALA A 58 -0.52 -10.25 2.55
CA ALA A 58 0.18 -10.05 3.81
C ALA A 58 0.92 -11.34 4.21
N PHE A 59 2.19 -11.21 4.59
CA PHE A 59 3.03 -12.27 5.14
C PHE A 59 3.35 -13.47 4.22
N GLY A 60 3.19 -13.38 2.90
CA GLY A 60 3.52 -14.48 1.99
C GLY A 60 2.69 -15.77 2.22
N TRP A 61 1.56 -15.67 2.89
CA TRP A 61 0.82 -16.78 3.52
C TRP A 61 0.19 -17.78 2.56
N LEU A 62 0.13 -17.43 1.30
CA LEU A 62 -0.35 -18.36 0.28
C LEU A 62 0.75 -18.48 -0.79
N GLY A 63 1.47 -19.58 -0.78
CA GLY A 63 2.26 -20.08 -1.90
C GLY A 63 1.35 -20.28 -3.11
N GLY A 64 0.70 -19.18 -3.50
CA GLY A 64 -0.42 -19.20 -4.40
C GLY A 64 0.04 -19.05 -5.83
N GLY A 65 -0.31 -20.02 -6.64
CA GLY A 65 -0.26 -19.90 -8.08
C GLY A 65 -1.04 -18.68 -8.58
N GLY A 66 -0.87 -18.32 -9.85
CA GLY A 66 -1.47 -17.14 -10.50
C GLY A 66 -2.97 -16.97 -10.28
N PHE A 67 -3.72 -18.04 -9.98
CA PHE A 67 -5.16 -17.98 -9.69
C PHE A 67 -5.50 -17.15 -8.44
N LEU A 68 -4.80 -17.37 -7.32
CA LEU A 68 -5.06 -16.60 -6.08
C LEU A 68 -4.72 -15.13 -6.24
N LYS A 69 -3.65 -14.83 -6.96
CA LYS A 69 -3.27 -13.45 -7.30
C LYS A 69 -4.32 -12.77 -8.16
N LEU A 70 -4.83 -13.47 -9.18
CA LEU A 70 -5.91 -12.98 -10.03
C LEU A 70 -7.19 -12.73 -9.21
N ALA A 71 -7.59 -13.68 -8.36
CA ALA A 71 -8.77 -13.55 -7.51
C ALA A 71 -8.65 -12.35 -6.56
N LEU A 72 -7.48 -12.13 -5.95
CA LEU A 72 -7.21 -10.98 -5.10
C LEU A 72 -7.27 -9.66 -5.88
N SER A 73 -6.72 -9.62 -7.09
CA SER A 73 -6.79 -8.44 -7.96
C SER A 73 -8.22 -8.11 -8.34
N ILE A 74 -9.03 -9.10 -8.71
CA ILE A 74 -10.46 -8.92 -9.01
C ILE A 74 -11.22 -8.43 -7.77
N PHE A 75 -11.00 -9.04 -6.61
CA PHE A 75 -11.60 -8.60 -5.35
C PHE A 75 -11.30 -7.13 -5.05
N ARG A 76 -10.03 -6.70 -5.20
CA ARG A 76 -9.63 -5.31 -5.02
C ARG A 76 -10.33 -4.36 -6.00
N ILE A 77 -10.46 -4.74 -7.27
CA ILE A 77 -11.18 -3.93 -8.26
C ILE A 77 -12.64 -3.75 -7.85
N VAL A 78 -13.32 -4.81 -7.45
CA VAL A 78 -14.71 -4.75 -6.96
C VAL A 78 -14.82 -3.86 -5.72
N ALA A 79 -13.89 -3.99 -4.77
CA ALA A 79 -13.85 -3.15 -3.57
C ALA A 79 -13.65 -1.66 -3.92
N ILE A 80 -12.77 -1.34 -4.87
CA ILE A 80 -12.56 0.04 -5.34
C ILE A 80 -13.82 0.62 -5.97
N ILE A 81 -14.50 -0.15 -6.83
CA ILE A 81 -15.78 0.28 -7.44
C ILE A 81 -16.81 0.57 -6.36
N ALA A 82 -16.93 -0.31 -5.35
CA ALA A 82 -17.82 -0.11 -4.22
C ALA A 82 -17.47 1.15 -3.41
N LEU A 83 -16.17 1.38 -3.13
CA LEU A 83 -15.70 2.57 -2.41
C LEU A 83 -16.00 3.87 -3.19
N PHE A 84 -15.79 3.88 -4.51
CA PHE A 84 -16.16 5.02 -5.35
C PHE A 84 -17.68 5.27 -5.34
N TRP A 85 -18.46 4.22 -5.46
CA TRP A 85 -19.92 4.35 -5.40
C TRP A 85 -20.37 4.92 -4.06
N ILE A 86 -19.82 4.43 -2.95
CA ILE A 86 -20.09 4.95 -1.60
C ILE A 86 -19.70 6.43 -1.51
N LEU A 87 -18.50 6.79 -1.97
CA LEU A 87 -17.98 8.16 -1.94
C LEU A 87 -18.91 9.13 -2.68
N VAL A 88 -19.31 8.77 -3.91
CA VAL A 88 -20.24 9.58 -4.71
C VAL A 88 -21.62 9.68 -4.04
N ARG A 89 -22.16 8.56 -3.53
CA ARG A 89 -23.44 8.52 -2.85
C ARG A 89 -23.46 9.39 -1.60
N LEU A 90 -22.43 9.31 -0.77
CA LEU A 90 -22.30 10.11 0.46
C LEU A 90 -22.10 11.60 0.16
N SER A 91 -21.33 11.92 -0.87
CA SER A 91 -21.16 13.31 -1.32
C SER A 91 -22.49 13.93 -1.76
N LYS A 92 -23.33 13.20 -2.50
CA LYS A 92 -24.67 13.65 -2.90
C LYS A 92 -25.60 13.88 -1.69
N LYS A 93 -25.40 13.17 -0.59
CA LYS A 93 -26.14 13.35 0.68
C LYS A 93 -25.59 14.51 1.55
N ASN A 94 -24.65 15.31 1.05
CA ASN A 94 -23.96 16.37 1.80
C ASN A 94 -23.33 15.89 3.11
N THR A 95 -22.81 14.67 3.13
CA THR A 95 -22.08 14.10 4.26
C THR A 95 -20.89 14.98 4.64
N LYS A 96 -20.53 15.04 5.92
CA LYS A 96 -19.38 15.82 6.42
C LYS A 96 -18.11 15.46 5.67
N PHE A 97 -17.31 16.47 5.33
CA PHE A 97 -16.06 16.27 4.57
C PHE A 97 -15.10 15.27 5.26
N GLY A 98 -15.02 15.25 6.59
CA GLY A 98 -14.18 14.28 7.30
C GLY A 98 -14.49 12.82 6.96
N VAL A 99 -15.77 12.45 6.79
CA VAL A 99 -16.16 11.10 6.35
C VAL A 99 -15.68 10.84 4.92
N LEU A 100 -15.91 11.81 4.02
CA LEU A 100 -15.48 11.71 2.63
C LEU A 100 -13.95 11.60 2.51
N PHE A 101 -13.22 12.35 3.36
CA PHE A 101 -11.76 12.32 3.43
C PHE A 101 -11.24 10.93 3.84
N GLY A 102 -11.77 10.33 4.91
CA GLY A 102 -11.35 8.99 5.33
C GLY A 102 -11.62 7.94 4.25
N ILE A 103 -12.79 7.98 3.59
CA ILE A 103 -13.11 7.06 2.49
C ILE A 103 -12.20 7.33 1.28
N ALA A 104 -11.87 8.60 0.99
CA ALA A 104 -10.96 8.95 -0.11
C ALA A 104 -9.54 8.40 0.13
N LEU A 105 -9.01 8.45 1.37
CA LEU A 105 -7.73 7.84 1.72
C LEU A 105 -7.72 6.33 1.49
N ILE A 106 -8.76 5.62 1.97
CA ILE A 106 -8.90 4.17 1.78
C ILE A 106 -8.99 3.84 0.29
N THR A 107 -9.79 4.61 -0.45
CA THR A 107 -9.95 4.41 -1.91
C THR A 107 -8.63 4.61 -2.64
N ALA A 108 -7.91 5.68 -2.31
CA ALA A 108 -6.63 6.01 -2.92
C ALA A 108 -5.58 4.92 -2.68
N GLY A 109 -5.46 4.43 -1.44
CA GLY A 109 -4.51 3.37 -1.13
C GLY A 109 -4.88 2.04 -1.82
N ALA A 110 -6.18 1.68 -1.83
CA ALA A 110 -6.61 0.50 -2.59
C ALA A 110 -6.28 0.63 -4.09
N MET A 111 -6.46 1.84 -4.67
CA MET A 111 -6.10 2.11 -6.07
C MET A 111 -4.60 2.05 -6.31
N GLY A 112 -3.75 2.57 -5.42
CA GLY A 112 -2.30 2.52 -5.56
C GLY A 112 -1.81 1.09 -5.76
N ASN A 113 -2.22 0.18 -4.89
CA ASN A 113 -1.81 -1.22 -4.96
C ASN A 113 -2.42 -1.99 -6.14
N ILE A 114 -3.62 -1.61 -6.62
CA ILE A 114 -4.18 -2.25 -7.81
C ILE A 114 -3.51 -1.77 -9.10
N ILE A 115 -3.03 -0.53 -9.16
CA ILE A 115 -2.24 -0.02 -10.28
C ILE A 115 -1.01 -0.90 -10.49
N ASP A 116 -0.25 -1.20 -9.44
CA ASP A 116 0.90 -2.09 -9.51
C ASP A 116 0.49 -3.48 -10.05
N SER A 117 -0.54 -4.08 -9.44
CA SER A 117 -1.00 -5.41 -9.82
C SER A 117 -1.48 -5.48 -11.28
N VAL A 118 -2.13 -4.42 -11.78
CA VAL A 118 -2.65 -4.38 -13.15
C VAL A 118 -1.53 -4.14 -14.16
N PHE A 119 -0.65 -3.16 -13.90
CA PHE A 119 0.21 -2.60 -14.94
C PHE A 119 1.68 -3.01 -14.81
N TYR A 120 2.23 -3.16 -13.58
CA TYR A 120 3.68 -3.29 -13.40
C TYR A 120 4.27 -4.53 -14.07
N GLY A 121 3.52 -5.64 -14.10
CA GLY A 121 3.95 -6.83 -14.84
C GLY A 121 4.20 -6.59 -16.34
N ARG A 122 3.49 -5.61 -16.93
CA ARG A 122 3.58 -5.30 -18.37
C ARG A 122 4.58 -4.21 -18.69
N ILE A 123 4.77 -3.25 -17.80
CA ILE A 123 5.55 -2.04 -18.07
C ILE A 123 6.98 -2.07 -17.54
N PHE A 124 7.31 -3.01 -16.64
CA PHE A 124 8.64 -3.16 -16.08
C PHE A 124 9.27 -4.50 -16.45
N SER A 125 10.61 -4.55 -16.53
CA SER A 125 11.35 -5.80 -16.45
C SER A 125 11.33 -6.35 -15.02
N GLU A 126 11.77 -7.60 -14.84
CA GLU A 126 11.89 -8.22 -13.53
C GLU A 126 12.94 -7.51 -12.67
N SER A 127 12.63 -7.27 -11.40
CA SER A 127 13.59 -6.83 -10.40
C SER A 127 14.30 -8.04 -9.81
N THR A 128 15.61 -8.02 -9.74
CA THR A 128 16.39 -9.09 -9.11
C THR A 128 17.34 -8.52 -8.05
N TYR A 129 17.98 -9.38 -7.28
CA TYR A 129 19.01 -8.98 -6.30
C TYR A 129 20.26 -8.36 -6.94
N THR A 130 20.42 -8.49 -8.25
CA THR A 130 21.59 -8.02 -8.99
C THR A 130 21.25 -7.06 -10.13
N GLN A 131 19.98 -6.94 -10.50
CA GLN A 131 19.55 -6.09 -11.61
C GLN A 131 18.39 -5.19 -11.20
N ILE A 132 18.51 -3.93 -11.56
CA ILE A 132 17.46 -2.91 -11.40
C ILE A 132 16.47 -3.07 -12.57
N ALA A 133 15.19 -2.96 -12.28
CA ALA A 133 14.18 -3.04 -13.33
C ALA A 133 14.22 -1.83 -14.26
N THR A 134 13.97 -2.08 -15.53
CA THR A 134 13.84 -1.06 -16.58
C THR A 134 12.36 -0.83 -16.92
N LEU A 135 12.04 0.40 -17.25
CA LEU A 135 10.71 0.80 -17.72
C LEU A 135 10.62 0.52 -19.23
N PHE A 136 9.51 -0.10 -19.66
CA PHE A 136 9.24 -0.47 -21.05
C PHE A 136 10.38 -1.25 -21.72
N PRO A 137 10.76 -2.44 -21.18
CA PRO A 137 11.83 -3.24 -21.76
C PRO A 137 11.48 -3.78 -23.15
N ASP A 138 12.45 -3.85 -24.07
CA ASP A 138 12.24 -4.31 -25.45
C ASP A 138 11.66 -5.73 -25.55
N GLY A 139 11.99 -6.61 -24.60
CA GLY A 139 11.45 -7.98 -24.50
C GLY A 139 10.04 -8.08 -23.92
N GLY A 140 9.42 -6.96 -23.55
CA GLY A 140 8.15 -6.92 -22.82
C GLY A 140 8.32 -7.06 -21.31
N GLY A 141 7.23 -6.88 -20.56
CA GLY A 141 7.26 -6.90 -19.10
C GLY A 141 7.42 -8.31 -18.50
N TYR A 142 7.70 -8.39 -17.20
CA TYR A 142 7.97 -9.64 -16.49
C TYR A 142 6.72 -10.51 -16.24
N ALA A 143 5.52 -9.96 -16.41
CA ALA A 143 4.27 -10.69 -16.20
C ALA A 143 3.12 -10.15 -17.06
N GLY A 144 1.98 -10.87 -17.07
CA GLY A 144 0.74 -10.43 -17.72
C GLY A 144 -0.02 -9.38 -16.94
N TRP A 145 -1.12 -8.89 -17.52
CA TRP A 145 -2.08 -8.03 -16.83
C TRP A 145 -2.58 -8.70 -15.54
N LEU A 146 -2.82 -7.91 -14.49
CA LEU A 146 -3.29 -8.37 -13.17
C LEU A 146 -2.29 -9.25 -12.40
N HIS A 147 -1.09 -9.45 -12.92
CA HIS A 147 -0.03 -10.26 -12.32
C HIS A 147 1.19 -9.44 -11.90
N GLY A 148 1.13 -8.11 -11.98
CA GLY A 148 2.15 -7.21 -11.46
C GLY A 148 2.34 -7.37 -9.94
N GLN A 149 3.54 -7.26 -9.43
CA GLN A 149 3.85 -7.30 -8.01
C GLN A 149 3.70 -5.91 -7.40
N VAL A 150 3.22 -5.86 -6.16
CA VAL A 150 3.12 -4.62 -5.41
C VAL A 150 4.50 -4.27 -4.88
N VAL A 151 4.90 -3.01 -5.06
CA VAL A 151 6.18 -2.49 -4.59
C VAL A 151 6.03 -1.94 -3.19
N ASP A 152 6.79 -2.50 -2.25
CA ASP A 152 6.87 -2.05 -0.86
C ASP A 152 8.29 -1.54 -0.56
N MET A 153 8.41 -0.52 0.31
CA MET A 153 9.71 0.09 0.57
C MET A 153 9.86 0.76 1.94
N LEU A 154 8.77 1.16 2.59
CA LEU A 154 8.85 1.87 3.87
C LEU A 154 9.08 0.88 5.00
N TYR A 155 10.25 0.95 5.62
CA TYR A 155 10.67 0.06 6.67
C TYR A 155 11.08 0.86 7.93
N PHE A 156 10.46 0.52 9.05
CA PHE A 156 10.67 1.21 10.33
C PHE A 156 11.10 0.23 11.42
N PRO A 157 12.33 -0.32 11.40
CA PRO A 157 12.86 -1.16 12.46
C PRO A 157 13.18 -0.30 13.70
N ILE A 158 12.14 0.13 14.44
CA ILE A 158 12.27 1.09 15.55
C ILE A 158 13.21 0.56 16.64
N ILE A 159 13.10 -0.75 16.92
CA ILE A 159 14.04 -1.47 17.80
C ILE A 159 14.50 -2.71 17.03
N ASP A 160 15.79 -2.87 16.87
CA ASP A 160 16.42 -4.04 16.26
C ASP A 160 17.50 -4.56 17.21
N VAL A 161 17.28 -5.75 17.79
CA VAL A 161 18.17 -6.33 18.79
C VAL A 161 18.43 -7.79 18.44
N ALA A 162 19.71 -8.14 18.30
CA ALA A 162 20.13 -9.52 18.13
C ALA A 162 19.86 -10.34 19.40
N ARG A 163 19.56 -11.64 19.23
CA ARG A 163 19.24 -12.57 20.31
C ARG A 163 20.31 -12.58 21.41
N GLU A 164 21.57 -12.50 21.05
CA GLU A 164 22.70 -12.47 21.98
C GLU A 164 22.69 -11.26 22.94
N ASN A 165 22.07 -10.15 22.49
CA ASN A 165 21.96 -8.90 23.25
C ASN A 165 20.65 -8.76 24.03
N ALA A 166 19.71 -9.71 23.86
CA ALA A 166 18.39 -9.69 24.48
C ALA A 166 18.00 -11.07 25.05
N THR A 167 18.89 -11.67 25.82
CA THR A 167 18.73 -13.00 26.43
C THR A 167 17.55 -13.11 27.41
N TRP A 168 17.00 -11.97 27.84
CA TRP A 168 15.82 -11.87 28.69
C TRP A 168 14.49 -11.98 27.91
N LEU A 169 14.51 -11.87 26.56
CA LEU A 169 13.34 -12.03 25.72
C LEU A 169 13.12 -13.53 25.38
N PRO A 170 11.89 -14.03 25.45
CA PRO A 170 11.54 -15.36 24.97
C PRO A 170 11.83 -15.56 23.48
N ASP A 171 12.24 -16.78 23.12
CA ASP A 171 12.65 -17.15 21.76
C ASP A 171 11.63 -16.86 20.67
N PHE A 172 10.35 -16.93 20.98
CA PHE A 172 9.27 -16.69 20.01
C PHE A 172 9.16 -15.23 19.53
N PHE A 173 9.83 -14.28 20.19
CA PHE A 173 9.91 -12.89 19.73
C PHE A 173 10.94 -12.69 18.62
N PHE A 174 11.90 -13.62 18.48
CA PHE A 174 12.94 -13.50 17.47
C PHE A 174 12.48 -14.09 16.14
N GLY A 175 12.80 -13.39 15.05
CA GLY A 175 12.58 -13.89 13.71
C GLY A 175 13.56 -14.98 13.32
N PRO A 176 13.39 -15.58 12.11
CA PRO A 176 14.31 -16.60 11.59
C PRO A 176 15.77 -16.10 11.45
N ASP A 177 15.95 -14.80 11.35
CA ASP A 177 17.23 -14.07 11.27
C ASP A 177 17.92 -13.92 12.65
N GLY A 178 17.28 -14.38 13.74
CA GLY A 178 17.80 -14.23 15.10
C GLY A 178 17.66 -12.82 15.67
N HIS A 179 16.89 -11.93 15.04
CA HIS A 179 16.66 -10.58 15.50
C HIS A 179 15.24 -10.38 16.03
N PHE A 180 15.11 -9.67 17.14
CA PHE A 180 13.87 -9.05 17.57
C PHE A 180 13.77 -7.67 16.91
N ILE A 181 12.80 -7.51 16.01
CA ILE A 181 12.54 -6.24 15.34
C ILE A 181 11.14 -5.78 15.73
N PHE A 182 11.09 -4.67 16.47
CA PHE A 182 9.82 -4.02 16.75
C PHE A 182 9.39 -3.24 15.51
N PHE A 183 8.20 -3.55 15.00
CA PHE A 183 7.62 -3.09 13.76
C PHE A 183 8.39 -3.57 12.52
N ARG A 184 8.37 -4.88 12.32
CA ARG A 184 8.96 -5.59 11.18
C ARG A 184 8.27 -5.39 9.82
N PRO A 185 6.97 -5.04 9.71
CA PRO A 185 6.31 -4.90 8.41
C PRO A 185 6.97 -3.86 7.52
N ILE A 186 7.13 -4.22 6.23
CA ILE A 186 7.51 -3.32 5.16
C ILE A 186 6.23 -3.03 4.38
N PHE A 187 5.98 -1.77 4.06
CA PHE A 187 4.75 -1.32 3.42
C PHE A 187 5.02 -0.15 2.47
N ASN A 188 4.02 0.28 1.74
CA ASN A 188 4.12 1.41 0.82
C ASN A 188 3.21 2.58 1.25
N PHE A 189 3.25 3.67 0.48
CA PHE A 189 2.46 4.86 0.79
C PHE A 189 0.94 4.61 0.65
N ALA A 190 0.54 3.73 -0.27
CA ALA A 190 -0.86 3.32 -0.43
C ALA A 190 -1.38 2.57 0.82
N ASP A 191 -0.58 1.66 1.40
CA ASP A 191 -0.92 0.93 2.63
C ASP A 191 -1.03 1.88 3.82
N ALA A 192 -0.10 2.87 3.91
CA ALA A 192 -0.18 3.92 4.90
C ALA A 192 -1.48 4.73 4.78
N ALA A 193 -1.89 5.08 3.54
CA ALA A 193 -3.14 5.80 3.30
C ALA A 193 -4.37 5.00 3.71
N ILE A 194 -4.42 3.68 3.43
CA ILE A 194 -5.50 2.80 3.91
C ILE A 194 -5.54 2.81 5.43
N THR A 195 -4.40 2.55 6.06
CA THR A 195 -4.28 2.45 7.52
C THR A 195 -4.71 3.75 8.20
N VAL A 196 -4.18 4.89 7.76
CA VAL A 196 -4.55 6.22 8.26
C VAL A 196 -6.03 6.50 8.02
N GLY A 197 -6.56 6.17 6.84
CA GLY A 197 -7.97 6.33 6.50
C GLY A 197 -8.88 5.54 7.43
N VAL A 198 -8.55 4.27 7.70
CA VAL A 198 -9.32 3.40 8.61
C VAL A 198 -9.27 3.94 10.04
N PHE A 199 -8.10 4.22 10.59
CA PHE A 199 -7.97 4.76 11.94
C PHE A 199 -8.63 6.14 12.07
N TYR A 200 -8.50 6.99 11.06
CA TYR A 200 -9.19 8.28 11.02
C TYR A 200 -10.72 8.11 11.09
N MET A 201 -11.28 7.17 10.34
CA MET A 201 -12.71 6.88 10.39
C MET A 201 -13.13 6.35 11.77
N LEU A 202 -12.37 5.43 12.34
CA LEU A 202 -12.69 4.83 13.65
C LEU A 202 -12.58 5.84 14.80
N ILE A 203 -11.58 6.72 14.79
CA ILE A 203 -11.32 7.65 15.89
C ILE A 203 -12.19 8.92 15.75
N PHE A 204 -12.14 9.56 14.57
CA PHE A 204 -12.74 10.88 14.39
C PHE A 204 -14.15 10.86 13.79
N GLN A 205 -14.54 9.77 13.12
CA GLN A 205 -15.87 9.65 12.50
C GLN A 205 -16.72 8.57 13.16
N TRP A 206 -16.35 8.11 14.36
CA TRP A 206 -17.07 7.10 15.14
C TRP A 206 -18.56 7.39 15.32
N LYS A 207 -18.93 8.65 15.61
CA LYS A 207 -20.33 9.07 15.74
C LYS A 207 -21.12 8.85 14.45
N TRP A 208 -20.50 9.09 13.30
CA TRP A 208 -21.13 8.84 12.01
C TRP A 208 -21.25 7.34 11.73
N LEU A 209 -20.22 6.56 12.03
CA LEU A 209 -20.28 5.10 11.87
C LEU A 209 -21.45 4.48 12.66
N LYS A 210 -21.72 4.97 13.87
CA LYS A 210 -22.87 4.52 14.66
C LYS A 210 -24.24 4.82 14.03
N THR A 211 -24.32 5.73 13.08
CA THR A 211 -25.59 6.02 12.38
C THR A 211 -25.87 5.07 11.22
N LEU A 212 -24.95 4.15 10.92
CA LEU A 212 -25.11 3.15 9.87
C LEU A 212 -25.79 1.86 10.38
N ASN A 213 -25.82 1.68 11.69
CA ASN A 213 -26.56 0.64 12.40
C ASN A 213 -27.94 1.19 12.78
#